data_57cf743d1b993a4e6f8efa0d149e7c15
#
_entry.id   57cf743d1b993a4e6f8efa0d149e7c15
#
_cell.length_a   1.000
_cell.length_b   1.000
_cell.length_c   1.000
_cell.angle_alpha   90.00
_cell.angle_beta   90.00
_cell.angle_gamma   90.00
#
_symmetry.space_group_name_H-M   'P 1'
#
loop_
_entity.id
_entity.type
_entity.pdbx_description
1 polymer ?
#
loop_
_entity_poly.entity_id
_entity_poly.type
_entity_poly.pdbx_seq_one_letter_code
_entity_poly.pdbx_strand_id
1 'polypeptide(L)'
;MLNRRNPTVSLYPSVRVRTEQLDQDGARITRERWTCEDGELYSDVIERDSGTQVKKLLETDDDLRVLSTMPVDTNPDSIERQLDVWLPRYLTEKDEFPEHFGAMMLDLGEPIGPLYYQSNLESLSVWSITQNDLIVDLLDRYMEHKRLVYEYCLQRDLADVYFMVGSELAAPPMVSRMTFQKWIVRYGKELVDLVHGYGKKVIMHFHGQIKEILPDFVTMGPDGLHTIEAPPIGNCTLDEAFSITGEAMTLIGNIQYDCFRSYSPREMEEEVRRVITEAGGRRFIISPTAGPFDENIQEDVVANYLAFLEAAWREGAL
;
A
#
# COMPACT_ATOMS: atom_id res chain seq x y z
N MET A 1 -17.25 7.71 -2.87
CA MET A 1 -15.82 8.09 -2.94
C MET A 1 -15.15 7.76 -1.62
N LEU A 2 -13.91 7.31 -1.62
CA LEU A 2 -13.11 7.15 -0.40
C LEU A 2 -12.06 8.26 -0.34
N ASN A 3 -12.07 9.04 0.74
CA ASN A 3 -11.11 10.12 0.97
C ASN A 3 -9.94 9.59 1.81
N ARG A 4 -8.86 9.17 1.14
CA ARG A 4 -7.71 8.53 1.75
C ARG A 4 -6.78 9.52 2.45
N ARG A 5 -6.38 9.23 3.69
CA ARG A 5 -5.39 9.97 4.47
C ARG A 5 -4.40 9.03 5.14
N ASN A 6 -3.17 9.52 5.31
CA ASN A 6 -2.07 8.77 5.94
C ASN A 6 -1.51 9.60 7.08
N PRO A 7 -1.64 9.19 8.34
CA PRO A 7 -0.85 9.78 9.41
C PRO A 7 0.61 9.36 9.27
N THR A 8 1.52 10.29 9.53
CA THR A 8 2.96 10.00 9.55
C THR A 8 3.37 9.74 10.99
N VAL A 9 3.80 8.51 11.28
CA VAL A 9 4.34 8.10 12.58
C VAL A 9 5.68 7.43 12.35
N SER A 10 6.73 7.95 13.02
CA SER A 10 8.07 7.39 12.90
C SER A 10 8.19 6.09 13.68
N LEU A 11 8.68 5.04 13.03
CA LEU A 11 9.10 3.80 13.68
C LEU A 11 10.35 3.96 14.55
N TYR A 12 11.18 4.95 14.23
CA TYR A 12 12.51 5.13 14.81
C TYR A 12 12.76 6.58 15.29
N PRO A 13 11.92 7.13 16.18
CA PRO A 13 12.05 8.54 16.58
C PRO A 13 13.34 8.85 17.35
N SER A 14 14.00 7.82 17.92
CA SER A 14 15.28 7.94 18.61
C SER A 14 16.50 7.84 17.69
N VAL A 15 16.32 7.38 16.44
CA VAL A 15 17.39 7.31 15.45
C VAL A 15 17.64 8.71 14.90
N ARG A 16 18.92 9.11 14.88
CA ARG A 16 19.32 10.41 14.33
C ARG A 16 19.38 10.32 12.81
N VAL A 17 18.51 11.06 12.14
CA VAL A 17 18.50 11.19 10.67
C VAL A 17 19.12 12.53 10.27
N ARG A 18 20.05 12.51 9.31
CA ARG A 18 20.66 13.69 8.71
C ARG A 18 20.65 13.59 7.19
N THR A 19 20.33 14.71 6.54
CA THR A 19 20.44 14.83 5.08
C THR A 19 21.66 15.65 4.74
N GLU A 20 22.49 15.15 3.84
CA GLU A 20 23.74 15.76 3.36
C GLU A 20 23.68 15.92 1.84
N GLN A 21 24.17 17.06 1.33
CA GLN A 21 24.37 17.26 -0.11
C GLN A 21 25.86 17.11 -0.43
N LEU A 22 26.18 16.23 -1.38
CA LEU A 22 27.53 15.93 -1.80
C LEU A 22 27.65 16.11 -3.30
N ASP A 23 28.76 16.67 -3.77
CA ASP A 23 29.13 16.71 -5.18
C ASP A 23 30.34 15.80 -5.40
N GLN A 24 30.16 14.73 -6.14
CA GLN A 24 31.20 13.75 -6.38
C GLN A 24 31.13 13.21 -7.82
N ASP A 25 32.26 13.20 -8.53
CA ASP A 25 32.40 12.63 -9.88
C ASP A 25 31.36 13.15 -10.88
N GLY A 26 31.02 14.46 -10.79
CA GLY A 26 30.00 15.08 -11.65
C GLY A 26 28.58 14.70 -11.34
N ALA A 27 28.33 14.06 -10.20
CA ALA A 27 27.01 13.75 -9.69
C ALA A 27 26.67 14.62 -8.48
N ARG A 28 25.38 15.04 -8.39
CA ARG A 28 24.80 15.58 -7.17
C ARG A 28 24.21 14.43 -6.38
N ILE A 29 24.63 14.26 -5.12
CA ILE A 29 24.18 13.18 -4.24
C ILE A 29 23.44 13.79 -3.06
N THR A 30 22.18 13.40 -2.87
CA THR A 30 21.43 13.63 -1.65
C THR A 30 21.52 12.38 -0.80
N ARG A 31 22.29 12.44 0.29
CA ARG A 31 22.46 11.32 1.22
C ARG A 31 21.60 11.51 2.44
N GLU A 32 20.79 10.52 2.77
CA GLU A 32 20.14 10.42 4.07
C GLU A 32 20.88 9.39 4.93
N ARG A 33 21.35 9.81 6.09
CA ARG A 33 22.15 9.01 7.01
C ARG A 33 21.39 8.79 8.32
N TRP A 34 21.25 7.53 8.69
CA TRP A 34 20.62 7.08 9.92
C TRP A 34 21.69 6.59 10.88
N THR A 35 21.75 7.13 12.10
CA THR A 35 22.78 6.80 13.08
C THR A 35 22.13 6.40 14.41
N CYS A 36 22.54 5.26 14.96
CA CYS A 36 22.24 4.79 16.32
C CYS A 36 23.52 4.38 17.04
N GLU A 37 23.41 3.89 18.29
CA GLU A 37 24.57 3.45 19.07
C GLU A 37 25.30 2.28 18.43
N ASP A 38 24.58 1.38 17.76
CA ASP A 38 25.11 0.11 17.22
C ASP A 38 25.54 0.20 15.75
N GLY A 39 25.37 1.35 15.09
CA GLY A 39 25.80 1.48 13.71
C GLY A 39 25.16 2.62 12.94
N GLU A 40 25.44 2.60 11.65
CA GLU A 40 25.00 3.63 10.72
C GLU A 40 24.50 2.99 9.42
N LEU A 41 23.40 3.54 8.89
CA LEU A 41 22.87 3.22 7.56
C LEU A 41 22.77 4.50 6.73
N TYR A 42 22.82 4.37 5.40
CA TYR A 42 22.57 5.50 4.52
C TYR A 42 21.91 5.09 3.20
N SER A 43 21.09 5.98 2.68
CA SER A 43 20.56 5.93 1.32
C SER A 43 21.05 7.12 0.51
N ASP A 44 21.18 6.96 -0.81
CA ASP A 44 21.60 8.01 -1.72
C ASP A 44 20.62 8.17 -2.88
N VAL A 45 20.29 9.41 -3.19
CA VAL A 45 19.71 9.80 -4.48
C VAL A 45 20.84 10.46 -5.28
N ILE A 46 21.23 9.84 -6.39
CA ILE A 46 22.39 10.23 -7.20
C ILE A 46 21.87 10.75 -8.55
N GLU A 47 21.98 12.05 -8.76
CA GLU A 47 21.54 12.74 -9.97
C GLU A 47 22.74 13.01 -10.88
N ARG A 48 22.63 12.59 -12.16
CA ARG A 48 23.58 12.86 -13.25
C ARG A 48 22.82 13.31 -14.48
N ASP A 49 23.54 13.88 -15.46
CA ASP A 49 22.94 14.22 -16.77
C ASP A 49 22.31 12.98 -17.47
N SER A 50 22.81 11.79 -17.16
CA SER A 50 22.32 10.51 -17.71
C SER A 50 21.07 9.97 -16.99
N GLY A 51 20.64 10.56 -15.88
CA GLY A 51 19.48 10.14 -15.09
C GLY A 51 19.77 10.03 -13.60
N THR A 52 18.77 9.53 -12.87
CA THR A 52 18.81 9.37 -11.41
C THR A 52 19.00 7.92 -11.03
N GLN A 53 19.91 7.66 -10.08
CA GLN A 53 20.11 6.36 -9.43
C GLN A 53 19.77 6.47 -7.94
N VAL A 54 19.25 5.40 -7.36
CA VAL A 54 18.92 5.35 -5.92
C VAL A 54 19.66 4.17 -5.29
N LYS A 55 20.51 4.44 -4.29
CA LYS A 55 20.96 3.44 -3.33
C LYS A 55 19.96 3.38 -2.20
N LYS A 56 19.38 2.22 -1.98
CA LYS A 56 18.44 2.01 -0.86
C LYS A 56 19.18 1.98 0.48
N LEU A 57 18.43 2.18 1.55
CA LEU A 57 18.96 2.12 2.92
C LEU A 57 19.49 0.72 3.24
N LEU A 58 18.81 -0.31 2.73
CA LEU A 58 19.06 -1.73 3.00
C LEU A 58 19.36 -2.46 1.70
N GLU A 59 20.63 -2.80 1.48
CA GLU A 59 21.10 -3.54 0.29
C GLU A 59 21.95 -4.77 0.64
N THR A 60 22.49 -4.81 1.86
CA THR A 60 23.38 -5.88 2.33
C THR A 60 22.85 -6.54 3.60
N ASP A 61 23.36 -7.75 3.91
CA ASP A 61 23.06 -8.44 5.17
C ASP A 61 23.52 -7.64 6.40
N ASP A 62 24.59 -6.86 6.26
CA ASP A 62 25.10 -6.00 7.34
C ASP A 62 24.15 -4.81 7.57
N ASP A 63 23.60 -4.21 6.51
CA ASP A 63 22.57 -3.17 6.65
C ASP A 63 21.34 -3.70 7.40
N LEU A 64 20.88 -4.90 7.05
CA LEU A 64 19.74 -5.54 7.70
C LEU A 64 20.03 -5.83 9.19
N ARG A 65 21.27 -6.28 9.52
CA ARG A 65 21.67 -6.47 10.91
C ARG A 65 21.72 -5.16 11.70
N VAL A 66 22.29 -4.09 11.13
CA VAL A 66 22.29 -2.77 11.77
C VAL A 66 20.85 -2.28 11.99
N LEU A 67 19.96 -2.39 10.99
CA LEU A 67 18.55 -2.04 11.18
C LEU A 67 17.92 -2.83 12.33
N SER A 68 18.26 -4.12 12.44
CA SER A 68 17.69 -4.99 13.48
C SER A 68 18.07 -4.59 14.92
N THR A 69 19.15 -3.82 15.10
CA THR A 69 19.54 -3.29 16.42
C THR A 69 18.86 -1.96 16.74
N MET A 70 18.31 -1.27 15.74
CA MET A 70 17.65 0.03 15.96
C MET A 70 16.38 -0.15 16.80
N PRO A 71 16.16 0.73 17.82
CA PRO A 71 15.00 0.63 18.69
C PRO A 71 13.74 1.08 17.97
N VAL A 72 12.81 0.14 17.76
CA VAL A 72 11.46 0.42 17.24
C VAL A 72 10.64 1.09 18.35
N ASP A 73 9.91 2.15 18.01
CA ASP A 73 9.03 2.84 18.95
C ASP A 73 7.77 2.02 19.23
N THR A 74 7.71 1.41 20.41
CA THR A 74 6.53 0.71 20.94
C THR A 74 5.99 1.39 22.20
N ASN A 75 6.35 2.67 22.41
CA ASN A 75 5.86 3.44 23.54
C ASN A 75 4.53 4.13 23.17
N PRO A 76 3.39 3.77 23.83
CA PRO A 76 2.09 4.36 23.52
C PRO A 76 2.08 5.89 23.62
N ASP A 77 2.70 6.46 24.65
CA ASP A 77 2.74 7.92 24.84
C ASP A 77 3.56 8.64 23.74
N SER A 78 4.57 7.97 23.19
CA SER A 78 5.36 8.51 22.07
C SER A 78 4.55 8.55 20.79
N ILE A 79 3.85 7.45 20.48
CA ILE A 79 3.00 7.30 19.30
C ILE A 79 1.81 8.27 19.38
N GLU A 80 1.16 8.37 20.55
CA GLU A 80 0.06 9.31 20.77
C GLU A 80 0.52 10.76 20.52
N ARG A 81 1.65 11.22 21.08
CA ARG A 81 2.18 12.56 20.82
C ARG A 81 2.45 12.83 19.34
N GLN A 82 2.93 11.84 18.59
CA GLN A 82 3.16 11.99 17.14
C GLN A 82 1.83 12.13 16.38
N LEU A 83 0.84 11.34 16.72
CA LEU A 83 -0.47 11.35 16.09
C LEU A 83 -1.28 12.60 16.47
N ASP A 84 -1.14 13.11 17.69
CA ASP A 84 -1.80 14.34 18.16
C ASP A 84 -1.36 15.58 17.38
N VAL A 85 -0.16 15.58 16.78
CA VAL A 85 0.27 16.65 15.87
C VAL A 85 -0.51 16.64 14.55
N TRP A 86 -0.84 15.46 14.05
CA TRP A 86 -1.58 15.28 12.79
C TRP A 86 -3.08 15.43 12.98
N LEU A 87 -3.63 15.01 14.12
CA LEU A 87 -5.06 14.87 14.38
C LEU A 87 -5.90 16.14 14.14
N PRO A 88 -5.53 17.36 14.58
CA PRO A 88 -6.36 18.54 14.40
C PRO A 88 -6.65 18.87 12.94
N ARG A 89 -5.63 18.77 12.09
CA ARG A 89 -5.79 18.98 10.65
C ARG A 89 -6.70 17.93 10.04
N TYR A 90 -6.51 16.67 10.42
CA TYR A 90 -7.34 15.57 9.94
C TYR A 90 -8.82 15.75 10.33
N LEU A 91 -9.11 16.15 11.56
CA LEU A 91 -10.49 16.39 12.00
C LEU A 91 -11.17 17.51 11.22
N THR A 92 -10.44 18.60 10.90
CA THR A 92 -10.96 19.66 10.04
C THR A 92 -11.31 19.11 8.65
N GLU A 93 -10.42 18.34 8.03
CA GLU A 93 -10.66 17.72 6.73
C GLU A 93 -11.82 16.71 6.76
N LYS A 94 -12.00 15.99 7.87
CA LYS A 94 -13.12 15.06 8.08
C LYS A 94 -14.46 15.80 8.19
N ASP A 95 -14.51 16.89 8.94
CA ASP A 95 -15.71 17.72 9.12
C ASP A 95 -16.13 18.42 7.81
N GLU A 96 -15.15 18.80 6.99
CA GLU A 96 -15.39 19.43 5.68
C GLU A 96 -15.80 18.42 4.60
N PHE A 97 -15.56 17.11 4.80
CA PHE A 97 -15.89 16.08 3.81
C PHE A 97 -17.41 15.84 3.78
N PRO A 98 -18.07 16.04 2.63
CA PRO A 98 -19.52 15.93 2.56
C PRO A 98 -20.02 14.51 2.84
N GLU A 99 -20.91 14.35 3.80
CA GLU A 99 -21.45 13.06 4.27
C GLU A 99 -22.01 12.18 3.14
N HIS A 100 -22.60 12.78 2.11
CA HIS A 100 -23.18 12.05 0.98
C HIS A 100 -22.19 11.71 -0.15
N PHE A 101 -20.94 12.15 -0.04
CA PHE A 101 -19.94 11.93 -1.08
C PHE A 101 -19.16 10.61 -0.92
N GLY A 102 -19.17 10.04 0.27
CA GLY A 102 -18.47 8.79 0.55
C GLY A 102 -18.04 8.63 2.00
N ALA A 103 -16.90 8.01 2.23
CA ALA A 103 -16.36 7.75 3.57
C ALA A 103 -14.89 8.20 3.69
N MET A 104 -14.50 8.55 4.91
CA MET A 104 -13.09 8.77 5.24
C MET A 104 -12.37 7.41 5.32
N MET A 105 -11.19 7.35 4.74
CA MET A 105 -10.35 6.16 4.71
C MET A 105 -8.96 6.47 5.24
N LEU A 106 -8.48 5.70 6.22
CA LEU A 106 -7.12 5.81 6.73
C LEU A 106 -6.25 4.69 6.15
N ASP A 107 -5.13 5.09 5.55
CA ASP A 107 -4.08 4.17 5.15
C ASP A 107 -3.01 4.14 6.24
N LEU A 108 -2.98 3.05 6.98
CA LEU A 108 -2.01 2.83 8.05
C LEU A 108 -0.92 1.82 7.64
N GLY A 109 -1.07 1.21 6.48
CA GLY A 109 -0.13 0.24 5.91
C GLY A 109 0.02 -1.04 6.72
N GLU A 110 0.99 -1.85 6.34
CA GLU A 110 1.32 -3.16 6.92
C GLU A 110 2.69 -3.12 7.61
N PRO A 111 3.01 -4.09 8.50
CA PRO A 111 4.32 -4.18 9.15
C PRO A 111 5.49 -4.29 8.19
N ILE A 112 5.35 -4.97 7.05
CA ILE A 112 6.41 -5.15 6.04
C ILE A 112 6.78 -3.83 5.33
N GLY A 113 5.90 -2.81 5.33
CA GLY A 113 6.09 -1.57 4.59
C GLY A 113 7.47 -0.92 4.74
N PRO A 114 8.01 -0.75 5.96
CA PRO A 114 9.35 -0.19 6.16
C PRO A 114 10.46 -0.96 5.45
N LEU A 115 10.44 -2.28 5.51
CA LEU A 115 11.41 -3.12 4.80
C LEU A 115 11.23 -3.03 3.28
N TYR A 116 9.98 -3.07 2.82
CA TYR A 116 9.63 -2.96 1.41
C TYR A 116 10.14 -1.65 0.78
N TYR A 117 9.94 -0.51 1.43
CA TYR A 117 10.36 0.80 0.90
C TYR A 117 11.86 1.06 1.03
N GLN A 118 12.49 0.50 2.05
CA GLN A 118 13.90 0.74 2.38
C GLN A 118 14.87 -0.21 1.66
N SER A 119 14.42 -1.37 1.17
CA SER A 119 15.25 -2.34 0.45
C SER A 119 15.01 -2.32 -1.06
N ASN A 120 15.96 -2.86 -1.82
CA ASN A 120 15.73 -3.19 -3.21
C ASN A 120 15.12 -4.60 -3.35
N LEU A 121 14.57 -4.88 -4.54
CA LEU A 121 13.90 -6.14 -4.84
C LEU A 121 14.83 -7.36 -4.69
N GLU A 122 16.08 -7.23 -5.16
CA GLU A 122 17.04 -8.33 -5.13
C GLU A 122 17.36 -8.74 -3.69
N SER A 123 17.71 -7.78 -2.84
CA SER A 123 18.01 -8.05 -1.43
C SER A 123 16.81 -8.65 -0.71
N LEU A 124 15.61 -8.10 -0.90
CA LEU A 124 14.39 -8.61 -0.26
C LEU A 124 14.11 -10.07 -0.69
N SER A 125 14.28 -10.38 -1.98
CA SER A 125 14.09 -11.75 -2.49
C SER A 125 15.12 -12.72 -1.93
N VAL A 126 16.40 -12.34 -1.84
CA VAL A 126 17.47 -13.15 -1.25
C VAL A 126 17.22 -13.36 0.24
N TRP A 127 16.87 -12.32 0.98
CA TRP A 127 16.60 -12.41 2.42
C TRP A 127 15.37 -13.25 2.76
N SER A 128 14.44 -13.39 1.82
CA SER A 128 13.31 -14.31 2.01
C SER A 128 13.75 -15.77 2.24
N ILE A 129 14.98 -16.10 1.83
CA ILE A 129 15.59 -17.43 1.97
C ILE A 129 16.67 -17.41 3.06
N THR A 130 17.55 -16.39 3.07
CA THR A 130 18.77 -16.38 3.88
C THR A 130 18.60 -15.73 5.25
N GLN A 131 17.64 -14.79 5.41
CA GLN A 131 17.45 -13.96 6.61
C GLN A 131 15.99 -13.97 7.10
N ASN A 132 15.23 -15.00 6.74
CA ASN A 132 13.78 -15.05 7.02
C ASN A 132 13.46 -14.86 8.51
N ASP A 133 14.22 -15.50 9.41
CA ASP A 133 13.96 -15.42 10.85
C ASP A 133 14.23 -13.99 11.38
N LEU A 134 15.32 -13.35 10.94
CA LEU A 134 15.61 -11.97 11.31
C LEU A 134 14.55 -11.00 10.82
N ILE A 135 14.01 -11.21 9.61
CA ILE A 135 12.91 -10.40 9.08
C ILE A 135 11.63 -10.62 9.91
N VAL A 136 11.31 -11.86 10.29
CA VAL A 136 10.16 -12.15 11.14
C VAL A 136 10.28 -11.45 12.49
N ASP A 137 11.47 -11.47 13.12
CA ASP A 137 11.71 -10.75 14.38
C ASP A 137 11.52 -9.23 14.24
N LEU A 138 11.91 -8.67 13.10
CA LEU A 138 11.65 -7.26 12.78
C LEU A 138 10.15 -6.99 12.60
N LEU A 139 9.47 -7.84 11.86
CA LEU A 139 8.03 -7.73 11.61
C LEU A 139 7.20 -7.84 12.89
N ASP A 140 7.59 -8.70 13.82
CA ASP A 140 6.93 -8.80 15.13
C ASP A 140 7.02 -7.47 15.90
N ARG A 141 8.18 -6.80 15.92
CA ARG A 141 8.36 -5.48 16.53
C ARG A 141 7.60 -4.37 15.79
N TYR A 142 7.58 -4.42 14.45
CA TYR A 142 6.81 -3.48 13.64
C TYR A 142 5.30 -3.67 13.84
N MET A 143 4.86 -4.91 14.08
CA MET A 143 3.46 -5.20 14.38
C MET A 143 3.03 -4.59 15.73
N GLU A 144 3.88 -4.64 16.77
CA GLU A 144 3.61 -3.97 18.05
C GLU A 144 3.39 -2.47 17.85
N HIS A 145 4.29 -1.80 17.10
CA HIS A 145 4.14 -0.39 16.74
C HIS A 145 2.84 -0.14 15.97
N LYS A 146 2.60 -0.92 14.90
CA LYS A 146 1.41 -0.78 14.05
C LYS A 146 0.12 -0.92 14.85
N ARG A 147 0.04 -1.90 15.74
CA ARG A 147 -1.13 -2.10 16.61
C ARG A 147 -1.47 -0.84 17.38
N LEU A 148 -0.49 -0.18 17.99
CA LEU A 148 -0.71 1.06 18.74
C LEU A 148 -1.23 2.19 17.84
N VAL A 149 -0.71 2.32 16.61
CA VAL A 149 -1.19 3.30 15.64
C VAL A 149 -2.64 3.02 15.23
N TYR A 150 -2.97 1.75 14.94
CA TYR A 150 -4.33 1.33 14.61
C TYR A 150 -5.29 1.57 15.78
N GLU A 151 -4.94 1.14 16.99
CA GLU A 151 -5.75 1.32 18.20
C GLU A 151 -6.02 2.79 18.50
N TYR A 152 -5.03 3.68 18.36
CA TYR A 152 -5.23 5.13 18.51
C TYR A 152 -6.33 5.64 17.56
N CYS A 153 -6.28 5.26 16.30
CA CYS A 153 -7.24 5.70 15.29
C CYS A 153 -8.63 5.08 15.50
N LEU A 154 -8.69 3.79 15.84
CA LEU A 154 -9.92 3.03 16.07
C LEU A 154 -10.67 3.52 17.32
N GLN A 155 -9.98 3.72 18.44
CA GLN A 155 -10.56 4.22 19.70
C GLN A 155 -11.16 5.62 19.57
N ARG A 156 -10.65 6.44 18.65
CA ARG A 156 -11.12 7.80 18.37
C ARG A 156 -12.13 7.88 17.21
N ASP A 157 -12.53 6.73 16.67
CA ASP A 157 -13.49 6.65 15.55
C ASP A 157 -13.11 7.54 14.35
N LEU A 158 -11.84 7.50 13.95
CA LEU A 158 -11.32 8.46 12.97
C LEU A 158 -11.77 8.15 11.54
N ALA A 159 -12.01 6.89 11.18
CA ALA A 159 -12.43 6.50 9.83
C ALA A 159 -13.42 5.34 9.84
N ASP A 160 -14.16 5.19 8.74
CA ASP A 160 -15.06 4.06 8.51
C ASP A 160 -14.35 2.90 7.82
N VAL A 161 -13.31 3.22 7.04
CA VAL A 161 -12.56 2.26 6.24
C VAL A 161 -11.06 2.41 6.53
N TYR A 162 -10.40 1.28 6.74
CA TYR A 162 -8.96 1.18 6.89
C TYR A 162 -8.36 0.55 5.64
N PHE A 163 -7.39 1.21 5.04
CA PHE A 163 -6.77 0.79 3.80
C PHE A 163 -5.36 0.28 4.09
N MET A 164 -5.06 -0.92 3.60
CA MET A 164 -3.75 -1.53 3.73
C MET A 164 -3.12 -1.60 2.35
N VAL A 165 -2.18 -0.67 2.07
CA VAL A 165 -1.37 -0.75 0.85
C VAL A 165 -0.47 -1.94 0.96
N GLY A 166 -0.55 -2.82 -0.03
CA GLY A 166 0.20 -4.05 -0.09
C GLY A 166 1.67 -3.86 -0.39
N SER A 167 2.37 -4.93 -0.22
CA SER A 167 3.81 -5.02 -0.43
C SER A 167 4.07 -6.07 -1.52
N GLU A 168 3.78 -5.71 -2.76
CA GLU A 168 3.79 -6.59 -3.92
C GLU A 168 5.15 -7.28 -4.13
N LEU A 169 6.26 -6.59 -3.76
CA LEU A 169 7.60 -7.20 -3.82
C LEU A 169 7.80 -8.31 -2.78
N ALA A 170 6.97 -8.37 -1.74
CA ALA A 170 6.96 -9.44 -0.75
C ALA A 170 5.91 -10.54 -1.07
N ALA A 171 5.51 -10.66 -2.33
CA ALA A 171 4.55 -11.65 -2.84
C ALA A 171 5.14 -12.44 -4.03
N PRO A 172 4.56 -13.59 -4.43
CA PRO A 172 4.94 -14.27 -5.65
C PRO A 172 4.80 -13.37 -6.88
N PRO A 173 5.73 -13.46 -7.85
CA PRO A 173 6.82 -14.43 -7.95
C PRO A 173 8.13 -14.02 -7.23
N MET A 174 8.19 -12.85 -6.58
CA MET A 174 9.43 -12.30 -5.99
C MET A 174 9.87 -13.08 -4.75
N VAL A 175 8.91 -13.52 -3.96
CA VAL A 175 9.13 -14.43 -2.84
C VAL A 175 8.17 -15.62 -2.94
N SER A 176 8.44 -16.70 -2.20
CA SER A 176 7.54 -17.86 -2.19
C SER A 176 6.20 -17.52 -1.50
N ARG A 177 5.10 -18.22 -1.88
CA ARG A 177 3.83 -18.11 -1.19
C ARG A 177 3.97 -18.42 0.32
N MET A 178 4.84 -19.36 0.68
CA MET A 178 5.11 -19.67 2.10
C MET A 178 5.73 -18.46 2.83
N THR A 179 6.63 -17.72 2.18
CA THR A 179 7.18 -16.47 2.71
C THR A 179 6.09 -15.40 2.80
N PHE A 180 5.26 -15.24 1.76
CA PHE A 180 4.11 -14.35 1.78
C PHE A 180 3.19 -14.64 2.99
N GLN A 181 2.90 -15.92 3.25
CA GLN A 181 2.09 -16.31 4.41
C GLN A 181 2.74 -15.91 5.74
N LYS A 182 4.06 -16.05 5.87
CA LYS A 182 4.78 -15.67 7.09
C LYS A 182 4.90 -14.15 7.28
N TRP A 183 5.14 -13.41 6.19
CA TRP A 183 5.47 -11.98 6.25
C TRP A 183 4.26 -11.07 6.14
N ILE A 184 3.18 -11.53 5.47
CA ILE A 184 1.99 -10.71 5.19
C ILE A 184 0.75 -11.30 5.84
N VAL A 185 0.40 -12.55 5.53
CA VAL A 185 -0.92 -13.12 5.91
C VAL A 185 -1.12 -13.14 7.42
N ARG A 186 -0.09 -13.54 8.17
CA ARG A 186 -0.13 -13.59 9.63
C ARG A 186 -0.48 -12.24 10.24
N TYR A 187 0.22 -11.19 9.81
CA TYR A 187 0.04 -9.83 10.34
C TYR A 187 -1.20 -9.15 9.77
N GLY A 188 -1.47 -9.33 8.47
CA GLY A 188 -2.66 -8.79 7.82
C GLY A 188 -3.94 -9.30 8.47
N LYS A 189 -4.00 -10.63 8.78
CA LYS A 189 -5.15 -11.18 9.49
C LYS A 189 -5.34 -10.55 10.88
N GLU A 190 -4.27 -10.38 11.65
CA GLU A 190 -4.36 -9.79 12.99
C GLU A 190 -4.86 -8.32 12.93
N LEU A 191 -4.39 -7.54 11.94
CA LEU A 191 -4.86 -6.16 11.74
C LEU A 191 -6.31 -6.12 11.26
N VAL A 192 -6.71 -7.02 10.36
CA VAL A 192 -8.11 -7.14 9.92
C VAL A 192 -9.02 -7.47 11.11
N ASP A 193 -8.66 -8.48 11.93
CA ASP A 193 -9.41 -8.86 13.10
C ASP A 193 -9.51 -7.69 14.12
N LEU A 194 -8.42 -6.92 14.30
CA LEU A 194 -8.41 -5.74 15.16
C LEU A 194 -9.41 -4.68 14.66
N VAL A 195 -9.37 -4.33 13.37
CA VAL A 195 -10.29 -3.34 12.79
C VAL A 195 -11.74 -3.80 12.87
N HIS A 196 -12.00 -5.07 12.57
CA HIS A 196 -13.34 -5.66 12.69
C HIS A 196 -13.85 -5.65 14.13
N GLY A 197 -12.96 -5.81 15.13
CA GLY A 197 -13.31 -5.71 16.56
C GLY A 197 -13.92 -4.36 16.95
N TYR A 198 -13.65 -3.30 16.18
CA TYR A 198 -14.24 -1.97 16.31
C TYR A 198 -15.41 -1.72 15.35
N GLY A 199 -15.86 -2.74 14.62
CA GLY A 199 -16.97 -2.63 13.66
C GLY A 199 -16.63 -1.86 12.37
N LYS A 200 -15.34 -1.65 12.09
CA LYS A 200 -14.84 -0.92 10.92
C LYS A 200 -14.52 -1.86 9.76
N LYS A 201 -14.28 -1.30 8.57
CA LYS A 201 -14.04 -2.02 7.31
C LYS A 201 -12.58 -1.96 6.88
N VAL A 202 -12.12 -3.03 6.21
CA VAL A 202 -10.75 -3.12 5.68
C VAL A 202 -10.78 -3.34 4.18
N ILE A 203 -9.99 -2.55 3.46
CA ILE A 203 -9.66 -2.78 2.06
C ILE A 203 -8.17 -3.06 1.96
N MET A 204 -7.79 -4.21 1.42
CA MET A 204 -6.40 -4.51 1.06
C MET A 204 -6.14 -4.13 -0.39
N HIS A 205 -4.92 -3.68 -0.69
CA HIS A 205 -4.52 -3.23 -2.02
C HIS A 205 -3.26 -3.95 -2.47
N PHE A 206 -3.37 -4.66 -3.59
CA PHE A 206 -2.28 -5.40 -4.19
C PHE A 206 -2.32 -5.34 -5.72
N HIS A 207 -1.17 -5.11 -6.34
CA HIS A 207 -0.96 -5.12 -7.78
C HIS A 207 -0.41 -6.46 -8.29
N GLY A 208 -0.52 -6.67 -9.60
CA GLY A 208 0.22 -7.69 -10.33
C GLY A 208 -0.37 -9.10 -10.25
N GLN A 209 0.49 -10.10 -10.08
CA GLN A 209 0.13 -11.51 -10.25
C GLN A 209 -0.42 -12.14 -8.97
N ILE A 210 -1.63 -11.76 -8.58
CA ILE A 210 -2.22 -12.13 -7.28
C ILE A 210 -3.01 -13.45 -7.28
N LYS A 211 -3.23 -14.11 -8.42
CA LYS A 211 -4.09 -15.30 -8.51
C LYS A 211 -3.71 -16.41 -7.54
N GLU A 212 -2.41 -16.68 -7.38
CA GLU A 212 -1.91 -17.73 -6.48
C GLU A 212 -2.20 -17.43 -5.01
N ILE A 213 -2.21 -16.14 -4.63
CA ILE A 213 -2.38 -15.67 -3.24
C ILE A 213 -3.81 -15.22 -2.92
N LEU A 214 -4.76 -15.27 -3.87
CA LEU A 214 -6.17 -14.96 -3.60
C LEU A 214 -6.76 -15.76 -2.44
N PRO A 215 -6.49 -17.09 -2.28
CA PRO A 215 -6.95 -17.83 -1.12
C PRO A 215 -6.39 -17.32 0.22
N ASP A 216 -5.22 -16.70 0.21
CA ASP A 216 -4.60 -16.11 1.39
C ASP A 216 -5.31 -14.80 1.79
N PHE A 217 -5.78 -13.99 0.83
CA PHE A 217 -6.65 -12.85 1.11
C PHE A 217 -7.99 -13.29 1.71
N VAL A 218 -8.59 -14.37 1.20
CA VAL A 218 -9.79 -14.95 1.84
C VAL A 218 -9.51 -15.35 3.29
N THR A 219 -8.33 -15.90 3.57
CA THR A 219 -7.92 -16.28 4.93
C THR A 219 -7.73 -15.07 5.85
N MET A 220 -7.18 -13.96 5.33
CA MET A 220 -7.05 -12.71 6.08
C MET A 220 -8.40 -12.05 6.36
N GLY A 221 -9.36 -12.18 5.43
CA GLY A 221 -10.75 -11.78 5.59
C GLY A 221 -11.04 -10.29 5.49
N PRO A 222 -10.37 -9.50 4.60
CA PRO A 222 -10.72 -8.10 4.40
C PRO A 222 -12.13 -7.96 3.80
N ASP A 223 -12.77 -6.80 3.97
CA ASP A 223 -14.07 -6.50 3.35
C ASP A 223 -13.95 -6.23 1.84
N GLY A 224 -12.78 -5.79 1.39
CA GLY A 224 -12.50 -5.52 -0.02
C GLY A 224 -11.06 -5.81 -0.41
N LEU A 225 -10.86 -6.15 -1.69
CA LEU A 225 -9.55 -6.31 -2.31
C LEU A 225 -9.47 -5.48 -3.60
N HIS A 226 -8.52 -4.60 -3.69
CA HIS A 226 -8.13 -3.79 -4.83
C HIS A 226 -6.69 -4.23 -5.24
N THR A 227 -6.30 -4.48 -6.50
CA THR A 227 -6.82 -3.92 -7.75
C THR A 227 -7.44 -4.94 -8.70
N ILE A 228 -7.17 -6.23 -8.58
CA ILE A 228 -7.58 -7.33 -9.47
C ILE A 228 -7.19 -7.05 -10.92
N GLU A 229 -5.91 -6.96 -11.19
CA GLU A 229 -5.42 -6.64 -12.53
C GLU A 229 -5.54 -7.84 -13.48
N ALA A 230 -6.19 -7.60 -14.62
CA ALA A 230 -6.29 -8.59 -15.68
C ALA A 230 -4.95 -8.74 -16.45
N PRO A 231 -4.74 -9.88 -17.17
CA PRO A 231 -3.62 -10.01 -18.08
C PRO A 231 -3.59 -8.88 -19.14
N PRO A 232 -2.39 -8.37 -19.55
CA PRO A 232 -1.07 -8.94 -19.27
C PRO A 232 -0.39 -8.40 -18.01
N ILE A 233 -0.92 -7.38 -17.34
CA ILE A 233 -0.31 -6.78 -16.14
C ILE A 233 -0.41 -7.74 -14.95
N GLY A 234 -1.65 -8.15 -14.63
CA GLY A 234 -1.88 -9.21 -13.65
C GLY A 234 -2.00 -10.57 -14.33
N ASN A 235 -2.51 -11.55 -13.58
CA ASN A 235 -2.67 -12.93 -14.05
C ASN A 235 -4.04 -13.53 -13.71
N CYS A 236 -5.03 -12.69 -13.38
CA CYS A 236 -6.34 -13.13 -12.94
C CYS A 236 -7.44 -12.32 -13.63
N THR A 237 -8.36 -12.99 -14.32
CA THR A 237 -9.58 -12.34 -14.78
C THR A 237 -10.51 -12.08 -13.57
N LEU A 238 -11.45 -11.17 -13.74
CA LEU A 238 -12.42 -10.87 -12.68
C LEU A 238 -13.28 -12.10 -12.34
N ASP A 239 -13.67 -12.88 -13.37
CA ASP A 239 -14.43 -14.11 -13.19
C ASP A 239 -13.66 -15.20 -12.44
N GLU A 240 -12.36 -15.37 -12.75
CA GLU A 240 -11.46 -16.26 -12.00
C GLU A 240 -11.30 -15.82 -10.55
N ALA A 241 -11.15 -14.51 -10.31
CA ALA A 241 -11.05 -13.96 -8.96
C ALA A 241 -12.32 -14.27 -8.15
N PHE A 242 -13.50 -14.02 -8.71
CA PHE A 242 -14.76 -14.38 -8.06
C PHE A 242 -14.92 -15.88 -7.81
N SER A 243 -14.43 -16.73 -8.73
CA SER A 243 -14.47 -18.18 -8.54
C SER A 243 -13.65 -18.63 -7.34
N ILE A 244 -12.59 -17.89 -6.98
CA ILE A 244 -11.72 -18.18 -5.83
C ILE A 244 -12.25 -17.53 -4.55
N THR A 245 -12.66 -16.25 -4.62
CA THR A 245 -13.06 -15.48 -3.44
C THR A 245 -14.53 -15.67 -3.05
N GLY A 246 -15.38 -16.05 -4.00
CA GLY A 246 -16.83 -16.15 -3.78
C GLY A 246 -17.41 -14.84 -3.24
N GLU A 247 -18.24 -14.95 -2.22
CA GLU A 247 -18.86 -13.81 -1.52
C GLU A 247 -18.04 -13.32 -0.29
N ALA A 248 -16.79 -13.82 -0.12
CA ALA A 248 -16.01 -13.52 1.08
C ALA A 248 -15.64 -12.03 1.18
N MET A 249 -15.44 -11.35 0.04
CA MET A 249 -15.05 -9.95 0.00
C MET A 249 -15.60 -9.25 -1.24
N THR A 250 -15.58 -7.91 -1.21
CA THR A 250 -15.87 -7.07 -2.40
C THR A 250 -14.61 -6.97 -3.26
N LEU A 251 -14.67 -7.33 -4.54
CA LEU A 251 -13.58 -7.06 -5.48
C LEU A 251 -13.68 -5.62 -5.98
N ILE A 252 -12.55 -4.92 -6.04
CA ILE A 252 -12.47 -3.51 -6.41
C ILE A 252 -11.45 -3.37 -7.55
N GLY A 253 -11.84 -2.79 -8.66
CA GLY A 253 -10.98 -2.63 -9.85
C GLY A 253 -11.86 -2.62 -11.09
N ASN A 254 -11.43 -3.06 -12.24
CA ASN A 254 -10.09 -3.47 -12.65
C ASN A 254 -9.72 -2.79 -13.98
N ILE A 255 -10.17 -1.50 -14.13
CA ILE A 255 -9.81 -0.72 -15.31
C ILE A 255 -8.34 -0.36 -15.22
N GLN A 256 -7.54 -0.90 -16.15
CA GLN A 256 -6.10 -0.65 -16.18
C GLN A 256 -5.79 0.84 -16.39
N TYR A 257 -4.84 1.36 -15.61
CA TYR A 257 -4.48 2.78 -15.72
C TYR A 257 -4.04 3.18 -17.12
N ASP A 258 -3.34 2.31 -17.84
CA ASP A 258 -2.91 2.57 -19.22
C ASP A 258 -4.08 2.78 -20.19
N CYS A 259 -5.28 2.26 -19.90
CA CYS A 259 -6.49 2.52 -20.69
C CYS A 259 -6.84 4.02 -20.70
N PHE A 260 -6.59 4.73 -19.59
CA PHE A 260 -6.85 6.16 -19.51
C PHE A 260 -5.92 7.00 -20.42
N ARG A 261 -4.77 6.43 -20.79
CA ARG A 261 -3.79 7.08 -21.69
C ARG A 261 -3.93 6.65 -23.14
N SER A 262 -4.39 5.42 -23.38
CA SER A 262 -4.32 4.80 -24.71
C SER A 262 -5.67 4.69 -25.41
N TYR A 263 -6.77 4.70 -24.67
CA TYR A 263 -8.12 4.56 -25.22
C TYR A 263 -8.70 5.91 -25.68
N SER A 264 -9.64 5.84 -26.63
CA SER A 264 -10.60 6.92 -26.84
C SER A 264 -11.71 6.86 -25.78
N PRO A 265 -12.45 7.96 -25.56
CA PRO A 265 -13.60 7.95 -24.64
C PRO A 265 -14.63 6.84 -24.93
N ARG A 266 -14.86 6.52 -26.21
CA ARG A 266 -15.75 5.43 -26.61
C ARG A 266 -15.21 4.06 -26.20
N GLU A 267 -13.93 3.78 -26.41
CA GLU A 267 -13.29 2.54 -25.99
C GLU A 267 -13.31 2.40 -24.46
N MET A 268 -13.14 3.52 -23.74
CA MET A 268 -13.28 3.53 -22.28
C MET A 268 -14.71 3.16 -21.84
N GLU A 269 -15.75 3.71 -22.48
CA GLU A 269 -17.14 3.34 -22.19
C GLU A 269 -17.41 1.84 -22.48
N GLU A 270 -16.87 1.31 -23.58
CA GLU A 270 -17.00 -0.11 -23.95
C GLU A 270 -16.30 -1.01 -22.92
N GLU A 271 -15.12 -0.60 -22.42
CA GLU A 271 -14.39 -1.32 -21.38
C GLU A 271 -15.13 -1.33 -20.03
N VAL A 272 -15.65 -0.18 -19.59
CA VAL A 272 -16.47 -0.09 -18.38
C VAL A 272 -17.66 -1.03 -18.46
N ARG A 273 -18.39 -1.02 -19.59
CA ARG A 273 -19.53 -1.92 -19.80
C ARG A 273 -19.13 -3.39 -19.77
N ARG A 274 -17.99 -3.72 -20.38
CA ARG A 274 -17.43 -5.09 -20.37
C ARG A 274 -17.17 -5.56 -18.94
N VAL A 275 -16.50 -4.73 -18.13
CA VAL A 275 -16.13 -5.06 -16.75
C VAL A 275 -17.37 -5.21 -15.86
N ILE A 276 -18.34 -4.31 -15.96
CA ILE A 276 -19.60 -4.40 -15.19
C ILE A 276 -20.39 -5.67 -15.60
N THR A 277 -20.41 -5.99 -16.90
CA THR A 277 -21.05 -7.22 -17.40
C THR A 277 -20.34 -8.47 -16.86
N GLU A 278 -19.01 -8.49 -16.85
CA GLU A 278 -18.21 -9.58 -16.29
C GLU A 278 -18.43 -9.73 -14.78
N ALA A 279 -18.60 -8.63 -14.06
CA ALA A 279 -18.93 -8.65 -12.63
C ALA A 279 -20.30 -9.32 -12.37
N GLY A 280 -21.27 -9.17 -13.28
CA GLY A 280 -22.52 -9.94 -13.28
C GLY A 280 -23.37 -9.78 -12.03
N GLY A 281 -23.40 -8.59 -11.41
CA GLY A 281 -24.13 -8.31 -10.18
C GLY A 281 -23.53 -8.88 -8.89
N ARG A 282 -22.31 -9.43 -8.96
CA ARG A 282 -21.53 -9.86 -7.79
C ARG A 282 -21.00 -8.65 -6.99
N ARG A 283 -20.47 -8.87 -5.79
CA ARG A 283 -19.93 -7.81 -4.92
C ARG A 283 -18.71 -7.14 -5.56
N PHE A 284 -18.95 -6.09 -6.32
CA PHE A 284 -17.94 -5.41 -7.11
C PHE A 284 -18.05 -3.88 -7.01
N ILE A 285 -16.91 -3.21 -6.96
CA ILE A 285 -16.78 -1.77 -7.12
C ILE A 285 -15.86 -1.50 -8.30
N ILE A 286 -16.38 -0.89 -9.36
CA ILE A 286 -15.55 -0.52 -10.50
C ILE A 286 -14.61 0.63 -10.10
N SER A 287 -13.32 0.47 -10.41
CA SER A 287 -12.28 1.44 -10.07
C SER A 287 -11.13 1.35 -11.07
N PRO A 288 -10.38 2.44 -11.32
CA PRO A 288 -9.06 2.35 -11.91
C PRO A 288 -8.13 1.52 -11.04
N THR A 289 -7.16 0.82 -11.64
CA THR A 289 -6.13 0.07 -10.90
C THR A 289 -5.08 1.00 -10.28
N ALA A 290 -4.86 2.18 -10.86
CA ALA A 290 -3.97 3.22 -10.35
C ALA A 290 -4.52 4.61 -10.66
N GLY A 291 -3.91 5.63 -10.09
CA GLY A 291 -4.25 7.03 -10.36
C GLY A 291 -3.25 7.72 -11.30
N PRO A 292 -3.57 8.95 -11.75
CA PRO A 292 -2.61 9.75 -12.49
C PRO A 292 -1.43 10.13 -11.57
N PHE A 293 -0.21 9.88 -12.07
CA PHE A 293 1.03 10.21 -11.38
C PHE A 293 1.68 11.50 -11.90
N ASP A 294 1.16 12.04 -13.02
CA ASP A 294 1.68 13.24 -13.67
C ASP A 294 1.08 14.49 -13.03
N GLU A 295 1.91 15.50 -12.74
CA GLU A 295 1.46 16.81 -12.27
C GLU A 295 0.61 17.54 -13.32
N ASN A 296 0.92 17.33 -14.61
CA ASN A 296 0.20 17.89 -15.74
C ASN A 296 -0.56 16.77 -16.48
N ILE A 297 -1.82 16.58 -16.11
CA ILE A 297 -2.69 15.57 -16.73
C ILE A 297 -3.06 16.05 -18.14
N GLN A 298 -2.85 15.21 -19.16
CA GLN A 298 -3.18 15.50 -20.54
C GLN A 298 -4.71 15.51 -20.76
N GLU A 299 -5.18 16.27 -21.76
CA GLU A 299 -6.62 16.46 -22.01
C GLU A 299 -7.34 15.16 -22.37
N ASP A 300 -6.69 14.26 -23.10
CA ASP A 300 -7.24 12.94 -23.44
C ASP A 300 -7.39 12.04 -22.22
N VAL A 301 -6.45 12.07 -21.27
CA VAL A 301 -6.58 11.38 -19.98
C VAL A 301 -7.78 11.92 -19.20
N VAL A 302 -7.97 13.25 -19.16
CA VAL A 302 -9.14 13.86 -18.51
C VAL A 302 -10.43 13.40 -19.19
N ALA A 303 -10.47 13.42 -20.55
CA ALA A 303 -11.65 12.97 -21.30
C ALA A 303 -11.99 11.50 -21.00
N ASN A 304 -10.98 10.63 -20.90
CA ASN A 304 -11.17 9.22 -20.56
C ASN A 304 -11.63 9.02 -19.11
N TYR A 305 -11.16 9.84 -18.14
CA TYR A 305 -11.71 9.79 -16.77
C TYR A 305 -13.17 10.21 -16.72
N LEU A 306 -13.58 11.24 -17.49
CA LEU A 306 -14.97 11.64 -17.57
C LEU A 306 -15.84 10.55 -18.20
N ALA A 307 -15.39 9.95 -19.31
CA ALA A 307 -16.08 8.82 -19.95
C ALA A 307 -16.21 7.61 -19.01
N PHE A 308 -15.15 7.29 -18.25
CA PHE A 308 -15.19 6.26 -17.21
C PHE A 308 -16.26 6.55 -16.16
N LEU A 309 -16.28 7.77 -15.59
CA LEU A 309 -17.22 8.14 -14.54
C LEU A 309 -18.66 8.12 -15.03
N GLU A 310 -18.92 8.67 -16.22
CA GLU A 310 -20.25 8.71 -16.84
C GLU A 310 -20.76 7.30 -17.17
N ALA A 311 -19.91 6.44 -17.75
CA ALA A 311 -20.25 5.06 -18.05
C ALA A 311 -20.48 4.25 -16.77
N ALA A 312 -19.60 4.37 -15.77
CA ALA A 312 -19.75 3.67 -14.50
C ALA A 312 -21.04 4.07 -13.78
N TRP A 313 -21.39 5.35 -13.81
CA TRP A 313 -22.66 5.83 -13.23
C TRP A 313 -23.88 5.27 -13.97
N ARG A 314 -23.85 5.30 -15.31
CA ARG A 314 -24.96 4.82 -16.15
C ARG A 314 -25.20 3.32 -16.06
N GLU A 315 -24.13 2.54 -16.11
CA GLU A 315 -24.19 1.06 -16.15
C GLU A 315 -24.25 0.44 -14.74
N GLY A 316 -23.76 1.15 -13.72
CA GLY A 316 -23.72 0.68 -12.32
C GLY A 316 -24.95 1.07 -11.50
N ALA A 317 -25.85 1.88 -12.02
CA ALA A 317 -27.11 2.23 -11.37
C ALA A 317 -28.14 1.08 -11.55
N LEU A 318 -27.96 0.02 -10.76
CA LEU A 318 -28.90 -1.11 -10.65
C LEU A 318 -29.65 -1.04 -9.32
#